data_228bb6cbb9399f230bbb2955fae6a500
#
_entry.id   228bb6cbb9399f230bbb2955fae6a500
#
_cell.length_a   1.000
_cell.length_b   1.000
_cell.length_c   1.000
_cell.angle_alpha   90.00
_cell.angle_beta   90.00
_cell.angle_gamma   90.00
#
_symmetry.space_group_name_H-M   'P 1'
#
loop_
_entity.id
_entity.type
_entity.pdbx_description
1 polymer ?
#
loop_
_entity_poly.entity_id
_entity_poly.type
_entity_poly.pdbx_seq_one_letter_code
_entity_poly.pdbx_strand_id
1 'polypeptide(L)'
;ISIYYDPMIAKLCSWAGDRSAAIARMRVALDDSVMGGIGHNIPFLSAVMEHDRFISGDISTAFIDEEYKDGFTGIIPSPERMRDLGLIISAAAYNYAQRQSSPTCQDWAIQFVTDDTAQIADANLRCSFHLHQQDAALTADISPYADTAADKTNAVRIEIQQAIDTPQIAASITYHKDDKARHYICQLYIDKDCWRIYYRGSHVAAHARPSHIAALAHYMKPVIAPDRSNMLLCPMPGNLVTIMVADGDVVEAGQKLCIV
;
A
#
# COMPACT_ATOMS: atom_id res chain seq x y z
N ILE A 1 16.25 -0.89 7.26
CA ILE A 1 17.63 -0.48 7.64
C ILE A 1 18.31 -1.71 8.18
N SER A 2 19.57 -1.93 7.78
CA SER A 2 20.37 -3.05 8.27
C SER A 2 20.63 -2.90 9.78
N ILE A 3 20.63 -4.03 10.51
CA ILE A 3 20.96 -4.08 11.95
C ILE A 3 22.39 -3.59 12.27
N TYR A 4 23.22 -3.40 11.25
CA TYR A 4 24.60 -2.94 11.39
C TYR A 4 24.75 -1.40 11.43
N TYR A 5 23.63 -0.68 11.24
CA TYR A 5 23.61 0.79 11.26
C TYR A 5 22.63 1.29 12.32
N ASP A 6 22.77 2.57 12.71
CA ASP A 6 21.79 3.23 13.57
C ASP A 6 20.42 3.21 12.86
N PRO A 7 19.40 2.61 13.46
CA PRO A 7 18.08 2.48 12.84
C PRO A 7 17.27 3.79 12.83
N MET A 8 17.70 4.81 13.58
CA MET A 8 16.95 6.06 13.67
C MET A 8 17.27 6.97 12.48
N ILE A 9 16.28 7.16 11.60
CA ILE A 9 16.39 8.03 10.41
C ILE A 9 15.94 9.45 10.76
N ALA A 10 14.79 9.56 11.42
CA ALA A 10 14.19 10.83 11.78
C ALA A 10 13.32 10.69 13.03
N LYS A 11 13.06 11.80 13.69
CA LYS A 11 12.13 11.90 14.80
C LYS A 11 11.04 12.90 14.46
N LEU A 12 9.80 12.41 14.35
CA LEU A 12 8.62 13.23 14.09
C LEU A 12 7.96 13.58 15.42
N CYS A 13 7.72 14.87 15.66
CA CYS A 13 7.01 15.34 16.84
C CYS A 13 5.81 16.20 16.43
N SER A 14 4.69 16.02 17.10
CA SER A 14 3.51 16.88 16.96
C SER A 14 3.15 17.51 18.30
N TRP A 15 2.56 18.70 18.24
CA TRP A 15 2.07 19.41 19.41
C TRP A 15 0.64 19.91 19.18
N ALA A 16 -0.19 19.83 20.20
CA ALA A 16 -1.55 20.40 20.20
C ALA A 16 -1.96 20.75 21.64
N GLY A 17 -3.14 21.36 21.80
CA GLY A 17 -3.66 21.79 23.10
C GLY A 17 -4.01 20.65 24.05
N ASP A 18 -4.33 19.47 23.51
CA ASP A 18 -4.65 18.27 24.29
C ASP A 18 -4.15 17.00 23.58
N ARG A 19 -4.23 15.85 24.28
CA ARG A 19 -3.77 14.56 23.79
C ARG A 19 -4.50 14.13 22.52
N SER A 20 -5.81 14.27 22.47
CA SER A 20 -6.63 13.83 21.34
C SER A 20 -6.29 14.61 20.08
N ALA A 21 -6.16 15.93 20.20
CA ALA A 21 -5.74 16.80 19.10
C ALA A 21 -4.29 16.52 18.67
N ALA A 22 -3.38 16.18 19.61
CA ALA A 22 -2.00 15.83 19.28
C ALA A 22 -1.93 14.51 18.50
N ILE A 23 -2.72 13.50 18.88
CA ILE A 23 -2.84 12.23 18.15
C ILE A 23 -3.41 12.48 16.75
N ALA A 24 -4.49 13.26 16.62
CA ALA A 24 -5.08 13.59 15.34
C ALA A 24 -4.07 14.28 14.40
N ARG A 25 -3.28 15.24 14.93
CA ARG A 25 -2.23 15.92 14.18
C ARG A 25 -1.09 14.97 13.78
N MET A 26 -0.69 14.04 14.68
CA MET A 26 0.33 13.04 14.38
C MET A 26 -0.12 12.11 13.25
N ARG A 27 -1.39 11.68 13.23
CA ARG A 27 -1.96 10.86 12.15
C ARG A 27 -1.81 11.56 10.80
N VAL A 28 -2.21 12.83 10.71
CA VAL A 28 -2.06 13.61 9.48
C VAL A 28 -0.59 13.72 9.08
N ALA A 29 0.29 14.02 10.04
CA ALA A 29 1.72 14.15 9.76
C ALA A 29 2.36 12.84 9.30
N LEU A 30 1.90 11.68 9.80
CA LEU A 30 2.35 10.36 9.34
C LEU A 30 1.82 10.04 7.94
N ASP A 31 0.54 10.38 7.66
CA ASP A 31 -0.06 10.19 6.33
C ASP A 31 0.65 11.09 5.27
N ASP A 32 1.07 12.29 5.67
CA ASP A 32 1.80 13.23 4.81
C ASP A 32 3.29 12.88 4.64
N SER A 33 3.84 12.06 5.54
CA SER A 33 5.27 11.72 5.51
C SER A 33 5.57 10.69 4.44
N VAL A 34 6.27 11.10 3.39
CA VAL A 34 6.71 10.23 2.29
C VAL A 34 8.17 9.84 2.51
N MET A 35 8.43 8.55 2.59
CA MET A 35 9.77 7.98 2.71
C MET A 35 9.93 6.81 1.73
N GLY A 36 10.83 6.94 0.78
CA GLY A 36 11.07 5.93 -0.26
C GLY A 36 12.49 5.37 -0.23
N GLY A 37 12.67 4.21 -0.86
CA GLY A 37 13.99 3.58 -1.06
C GLY A 37 14.54 2.78 0.12
N ILE A 38 13.93 2.89 1.30
CA ILE A 38 14.34 2.18 2.52
C ILE A 38 13.12 1.64 3.27
N GLY A 39 13.30 0.58 4.05
CA GLY A 39 12.30 0.12 5.00
C GLY A 39 12.19 1.09 6.18
N HIS A 40 10.96 1.40 6.59
CA HIS A 40 10.67 2.32 7.68
C HIS A 40 9.48 1.83 8.52
N ASN A 41 9.29 2.40 9.70
CA ASN A 41 8.24 2.01 10.65
C ASN A 41 7.01 2.93 10.65
N ILE A 42 6.84 3.82 9.67
CA ILE A 42 5.67 4.70 9.56
C ILE A 42 4.35 3.92 9.62
N PRO A 43 4.16 2.77 8.91
CA PRO A 43 2.92 2.00 9.00
C PRO A 43 2.63 1.50 10.42
N PHE A 44 3.65 1.05 11.16
CA PHE A 44 3.52 0.66 12.55
C PHE A 44 3.15 1.84 13.45
N LEU A 45 3.80 2.99 13.29
CA LEU A 45 3.47 4.19 14.05
C LEU A 45 2.05 4.67 13.79
N SER A 46 1.58 4.60 12.54
CA SER A 46 0.19 4.92 12.18
C SER A 46 -0.79 3.95 12.84
N ALA A 47 -0.45 2.65 12.91
CA ALA A 47 -1.24 1.63 13.60
C ALA A 47 -1.35 1.93 15.10
N VAL A 48 -0.25 2.29 15.74
CA VAL A 48 -0.24 2.67 17.16
C VAL A 48 -1.13 3.89 17.40
N MET A 49 -1.10 4.91 16.53
CA MET A 49 -1.95 6.10 16.66
C MET A 49 -3.45 5.80 16.50
N GLU A 50 -3.80 4.70 15.82
CA GLU A 50 -5.19 4.24 15.66
C GLU A 50 -5.64 3.27 16.77
N HIS A 51 -4.71 2.78 17.61
CA HIS A 51 -5.00 1.75 18.61
C HIS A 51 -5.80 2.33 19.79
N ASP A 52 -6.89 1.66 20.17
CA ASP A 52 -7.84 2.15 21.22
C ASP A 52 -7.15 2.39 22.55
N ARG A 53 -6.26 1.49 22.99
CA ARG A 53 -5.49 1.65 24.24
C ARG A 53 -4.55 2.87 24.16
N PHE A 54 -3.96 3.12 23.00
CA PHE A 54 -3.12 4.31 22.82
C PHE A 54 -3.95 5.58 22.85
N ILE A 55 -5.12 5.58 22.20
CA ILE A 55 -6.05 6.73 22.17
C ILE A 55 -6.56 7.04 23.58
N SER A 56 -7.01 6.02 24.33
CA SER A 56 -7.51 6.18 25.69
C SER A 56 -6.43 6.54 26.72
N GLY A 57 -5.15 6.23 26.40
CA GLY A 57 -4.03 6.43 27.32
C GLY A 57 -3.79 5.25 28.26
N ASP A 58 -4.46 4.12 28.06
CA ASP A 58 -4.24 2.86 28.78
C ASP A 58 -3.01 2.12 28.22
N ILE A 59 -1.84 2.70 28.43
CA ILE A 59 -0.58 2.20 27.93
C ILE A 59 0.43 2.03 29.06
N SER A 60 1.27 0.99 28.92
CA SER A 60 2.41 0.72 29.75
C SER A 60 3.68 0.56 28.89
N THR A 61 4.83 0.36 29.51
CA THR A 61 6.07 0.02 28.80
C THR A 61 5.99 -1.32 28.07
N ALA A 62 5.06 -2.20 28.47
CA ALA A 62 4.81 -3.49 27.85
C ALA A 62 3.79 -3.44 26.68
N PHE A 63 3.23 -2.25 26.37
CA PHE A 63 2.17 -2.12 25.37
C PHE A 63 2.50 -2.78 24.02
N ILE A 64 3.71 -2.59 23.52
CA ILE A 64 4.13 -3.16 22.23
C ILE A 64 4.22 -4.69 22.34
N ASP A 65 4.80 -5.21 23.40
CA ASP A 65 4.96 -6.66 23.61
C ASP A 65 3.61 -7.35 23.84
N GLU A 66 2.63 -6.64 24.44
CA GLU A 66 1.29 -7.16 24.66
C GLU A 66 0.45 -7.20 23.38
N GLU A 67 0.48 -6.14 22.57
CA GLU A 67 -0.41 -5.99 21.40
C GLU A 67 0.21 -6.54 20.10
N TYR A 68 1.55 -6.58 20.02
CA TYR A 68 2.28 -6.99 18.80
C TYR A 68 3.28 -8.11 19.07
N LYS A 69 2.82 -9.18 19.77
CA LYS A 69 3.67 -10.32 20.21
C LYS A 69 4.45 -10.98 19.08
N ASP A 70 3.82 -11.12 17.92
CA ASP A 70 4.41 -11.75 16.74
C ASP A 70 5.03 -10.73 15.75
N GLY A 71 5.20 -9.48 16.21
CA GLY A 71 5.63 -8.38 15.37
C GLY A 71 4.48 -7.74 14.60
N PHE A 72 4.79 -6.66 13.88
CA PHE A 72 3.81 -5.91 13.09
C PHE A 72 3.86 -6.36 11.62
N THR A 73 2.77 -6.93 11.13
CA THR A 73 2.60 -7.39 9.75
C THR A 73 1.72 -6.47 8.90
N GLY A 74 1.25 -5.36 9.47
CA GLY A 74 0.28 -4.43 8.87
C GLY A 74 -1.11 -4.57 9.49
N ILE A 75 -1.94 -3.57 9.23
CA ILE A 75 -3.36 -3.60 9.61
C ILE A 75 -4.15 -4.14 8.43
N ILE A 76 -4.96 -5.18 8.66
CA ILE A 76 -5.93 -5.66 7.66
C ILE A 76 -7.05 -4.64 7.59
N PRO A 77 -7.26 -3.96 6.44
CA PRO A 77 -8.33 -2.98 6.33
C PRO A 77 -9.70 -3.66 6.37
N SER A 78 -10.70 -2.96 6.91
CA SER A 78 -12.09 -3.43 6.84
C SER A 78 -12.53 -3.62 5.38
N PRO A 79 -13.52 -4.49 5.09
CA PRO A 79 -14.00 -4.69 3.71
C PRO A 79 -14.43 -3.39 3.02
N GLU A 80 -15.00 -2.45 3.78
CA GLU A 80 -15.38 -1.13 3.30
C GLU A 80 -14.15 -0.30 2.91
N ARG A 81 -13.15 -0.24 3.79
CA ARG A 81 -11.87 0.45 3.52
C ARG A 81 -11.12 -0.19 2.35
N MET A 82 -11.12 -1.53 2.28
CA MET A 82 -10.52 -2.26 1.15
C MET A 82 -11.16 -1.84 -0.18
N ARG A 83 -12.49 -1.73 -0.21
CA ARG A 83 -13.23 -1.26 -1.39
C ARG A 83 -12.83 0.16 -1.76
N ASP A 84 -12.81 1.08 -0.80
CA ASP A 84 -12.45 2.47 -1.02
C ASP A 84 -11.02 2.61 -1.57
N LEU A 85 -10.06 1.89 -1.00
CA LEU A 85 -8.68 1.87 -1.48
C LEU A 85 -8.57 1.26 -2.89
N GLY A 86 -9.34 0.22 -3.20
CA GLY A 86 -9.44 -0.35 -4.53
C GLY A 86 -9.99 0.65 -5.56
N LEU A 87 -10.99 1.43 -5.18
CA LEU A 87 -11.55 2.49 -6.03
C LEU A 87 -10.50 3.60 -6.30
N ILE A 88 -9.73 3.98 -5.29
CA ILE A 88 -8.63 4.96 -5.45
C ILE A 88 -7.56 4.41 -6.41
N ILE A 89 -7.14 3.15 -6.22
CA ILE A 89 -6.20 2.48 -7.14
C ILE A 89 -6.74 2.50 -8.57
N SER A 90 -8.02 2.14 -8.76
CA SER A 90 -8.61 2.06 -10.09
C SER A 90 -8.66 3.43 -10.78
N ALA A 91 -9.06 4.48 -10.06
CA ALA A 91 -9.11 5.82 -10.58
C ALA A 91 -7.71 6.36 -10.93
N ALA A 92 -6.72 6.08 -10.07
CA ALA A 92 -5.33 6.47 -10.32
C ALA A 92 -4.74 5.73 -11.54
N ALA A 93 -5.00 4.42 -11.65
CA ALA A 93 -4.54 3.62 -12.78
C ALA A 93 -5.18 4.07 -14.09
N TYR A 94 -6.46 4.37 -14.08
CA TYR A 94 -7.15 4.94 -15.22
C TYR A 94 -6.54 6.30 -15.61
N ASN A 95 -6.34 7.22 -14.67
CA ASN A 95 -5.73 8.53 -14.90
C ASN A 95 -4.29 8.40 -15.45
N TYR A 96 -3.52 7.45 -14.93
CA TYR A 96 -2.19 7.15 -15.43
C TYR A 96 -2.21 6.67 -16.89
N ALA A 97 -3.12 5.75 -17.22
CA ALA A 97 -3.29 5.25 -18.57
C ALA A 97 -3.74 6.36 -19.55
N GLN A 98 -4.62 7.27 -19.12
CA GLN A 98 -5.05 8.43 -19.90
C GLN A 98 -3.88 9.34 -20.28
N ARG A 99 -2.90 9.51 -19.38
CA ARG A 99 -1.72 10.34 -19.66
C ARG A 99 -0.75 9.71 -20.66
N GLN A 100 -0.76 8.39 -20.79
CA GLN A 100 0.15 7.69 -21.70
C GLN A 100 -0.44 7.49 -23.10
N SER A 101 -1.71 7.18 -23.19
CA SER A 101 -2.43 7.02 -24.46
C SER A 101 -3.91 7.10 -24.16
N SER A 102 -4.70 7.79 -24.98
CA SER A 102 -6.16 7.88 -24.78
C SER A 102 -6.76 6.48 -24.67
N PRO A 103 -7.17 6.01 -23.50
CA PRO A 103 -7.75 4.68 -23.37
C PRO A 103 -9.13 4.67 -24.00
N THR A 104 -9.37 3.68 -24.84
CA THR A 104 -10.68 3.44 -25.42
C THR A 104 -11.58 2.63 -24.51
N CYS A 105 -11.03 2.01 -23.45
CA CYS A 105 -11.75 1.14 -22.54
C CYS A 105 -12.13 1.89 -21.26
N GLN A 106 -13.42 1.94 -20.97
CA GLN A 106 -13.97 2.49 -19.72
C GLN A 106 -14.11 1.44 -18.62
N ASP A 107 -14.11 0.14 -18.99
CA ASP A 107 -14.32 -0.96 -18.06
C ASP A 107 -12.96 -1.46 -17.52
N TRP A 108 -12.82 -1.43 -16.21
CA TRP A 108 -11.61 -1.84 -15.51
C TRP A 108 -11.93 -2.91 -14.47
N ALA A 109 -10.95 -3.79 -14.25
CA ALA A 109 -10.99 -4.81 -13.23
C ALA A 109 -9.85 -4.57 -12.24
N ILE A 110 -10.16 -4.67 -10.96
CA ILE A 110 -9.22 -4.61 -9.86
C ILE A 110 -9.15 -6.00 -9.26
N GLN A 111 -7.95 -6.56 -9.25
CA GLN A 111 -7.67 -7.84 -8.60
C GLN A 111 -6.72 -7.58 -7.44
N PHE A 112 -7.20 -7.75 -6.22
CA PHE A 112 -6.37 -7.62 -5.04
C PHE A 112 -5.35 -8.75 -4.95
N VAL A 113 -4.13 -8.40 -4.57
CA VAL A 113 -3.07 -9.35 -4.29
C VAL A 113 -3.07 -9.59 -2.78
N THR A 114 -3.40 -10.81 -2.38
CA THR A 114 -3.42 -11.22 -0.98
C THR A 114 -2.52 -12.44 -0.80
N ASP A 115 -1.68 -12.41 0.21
CA ASP A 115 -0.89 -13.60 0.61
C ASP A 115 -1.79 -14.67 1.25
N ASP A 116 -2.98 -14.26 1.71
CA ASP A 116 -3.96 -15.11 2.38
C ASP A 116 -5.28 -15.08 1.59
N THR A 117 -5.40 -15.99 0.61
CA THR A 117 -6.54 -16.08 -0.31
C THR A 117 -7.85 -16.51 0.36
N ALA A 118 -7.85 -16.83 1.65
CA ALA A 118 -8.99 -17.42 2.36
C ALA A 118 -9.98 -16.40 2.95
N GLN A 119 -9.60 -15.12 3.11
CA GLN A 119 -10.43 -14.15 3.84
C GLN A 119 -11.13 -13.09 3.00
N ILE A 120 -10.87 -12.99 1.70
CA ILE A 120 -11.48 -11.96 0.85
C ILE A 120 -12.31 -12.65 -0.24
N ALA A 121 -13.56 -13.00 0.10
CA ALA A 121 -14.50 -13.63 -0.82
C ALA A 121 -14.88 -12.74 -2.02
N ASP A 122 -14.64 -11.43 -1.96
CA ASP A 122 -14.89 -10.45 -3.02
C ASP A 122 -13.57 -9.82 -3.55
N ALA A 123 -12.56 -10.63 -3.77
CA ALA A 123 -11.23 -10.19 -4.18
C ALA A 123 -11.15 -9.53 -5.58
N ASN A 124 -12.24 -9.46 -6.31
CA ASN A 124 -12.29 -8.85 -7.62
C ASN A 124 -13.34 -7.74 -7.67
N LEU A 125 -12.85 -6.50 -7.72
CA LEU A 125 -13.69 -5.35 -7.95
C LEU A 125 -13.68 -5.03 -9.46
N ARG A 126 -14.84 -4.97 -10.09
CA ARG A 126 -14.98 -4.48 -11.47
C ARG A 126 -15.63 -3.10 -11.44
N CYS A 127 -15.06 -2.18 -12.17
CA CYS A 127 -15.51 -0.80 -12.19
C CYS A 127 -15.65 -0.31 -13.62
N SER A 128 -16.73 0.42 -13.92
CA SER A 128 -16.88 1.20 -15.14
C SER A 128 -16.72 2.68 -14.82
N PHE A 129 -15.87 3.37 -15.58
CA PHE A 129 -15.59 4.78 -15.39
C PHE A 129 -16.38 5.64 -16.34
N HIS A 130 -17.16 6.58 -15.80
CA HIS A 130 -17.76 7.68 -16.55
C HIS A 130 -17.04 8.97 -16.12
N LEU A 131 -16.15 9.45 -16.98
CA LEU A 131 -15.35 10.64 -16.68
C LEU A 131 -16.16 11.93 -16.86
N HIS A 132 -16.07 12.79 -15.87
CA HIS A 132 -16.38 14.19 -15.95
C HIS A 132 -15.09 14.99 -15.85
N GLN A 133 -14.65 15.57 -16.94
CA GLN A 133 -13.43 16.40 -16.94
C GLN A 133 -13.79 17.79 -16.45
N GLN A 134 -13.43 18.11 -15.23
CA GLN A 134 -13.39 19.47 -14.71
C GLN A 134 -12.03 19.70 -14.05
N ASP A 135 -11.23 20.58 -14.66
CA ASP A 135 -9.91 21.03 -14.18
C ASP A 135 -8.90 19.90 -13.83
N ALA A 136 -7.82 20.21 -13.12
CA ALA A 136 -6.71 19.30 -12.82
C ALA A 136 -7.05 18.06 -11.96
N ALA A 137 -8.31 17.88 -11.59
CA ALA A 137 -8.80 16.73 -10.83
C ALA A 137 -9.56 15.75 -11.73
N LEU A 138 -9.31 14.45 -11.55
CA LEU A 138 -10.12 13.42 -12.19
C LEU A 138 -11.37 13.21 -11.34
N THR A 139 -12.54 13.52 -11.88
CA THR A 139 -13.83 13.14 -11.30
C THR A 139 -14.39 11.99 -12.12
N ALA A 140 -14.67 10.89 -11.50
CA ALA A 140 -15.25 9.73 -12.15
C ALA A 140 -16.44 9.21 -11.35
N ASP A 141 -17.54 8.94 -12.04
CA ASP A 141 -18.61 8.13 -11.49
C ASP A 141 -18.26 6.66 -11.75
N ILE A 142 -18.08 5.89 -10.68
CA ILE A 142 -17.69 4.50 -10.73
C ILE A 142 -18.92 3.65 -10.39
N SER A 143 -19.34 2.83 -11.32
CA SER A 143 -20.36 1.82 -11.06
C SER A 143 -19.65 0.49 -10.79
N PRO A 144 -19.77 -0.09 -9.58
CA PRO A 144 -19.32 -1.46 -9.36
C PRO A 144 -20.11 -2.37 -10.32
N TYR A 145 -19.39 -3.11 -11.13
CA TYR A 145 -19.99 -4.05 -12.08
C TYR A 145 -20.46 -5.27 -11.29
N ALA A 146 -21.74 -5.28 -10.89
CA ALA A 146 -22.40 -6.50 -10.48
C ALA A 146 -22.85 -7.25 -11.74
N ASP A 147 -22.68 -8.56 -11.79
CA ASP A 147 -23.11 -9.43 -12.91
C ASP A 147 -24.63 -9.39 -13.20
N THR A 148 -25.37 -8.56 -12.51
CA THR A 148 -26.80 -8.36 -12.72
C THR A 148 -27.10 -6.89 -12.96
N ALA A 149 -27.80 -6.61 -14.05
CA ALA A 149 -28.18 -5.27 -14.54
C ALA A 149 -29.04 -4.42 -13.57
N ALA A 150 -29.17 -4.82 -12.31
CA ALA A 150 -30.11 -4.24 -11.34
C ALA A 150 -29.49 -3.25 -10.35
N ASP A 151 -28.16 -3.11 -10.24
CA ASP A 151 -27.58 -2.33 -9.13
C ASP A 151 -26.83 -1.07 -9.58
N LYS A 152 -27.53 -0.20 -10.34
CA LYS A 152 -27.08 1.18 -10.57
C LYS A 152 -27.10 2.05 -9.29
N THR A 153 -27.56 1.51 -8.19
CA THR A 153 -27.71 2.23 -6.90
C THR A 153 -26.41 2.39 -6.12
N ASN A 154 -25.32 1.76 -6.55
CA ASN A 154 -24.02 1.85 -5.90
C ASN A 154 -23.00 2.74 -6.66
N ALA A 155 -23.48 3.65 -7.50
CA ALA A 155 -22.60 4.60 -8.16
C ALA A 155 -21.85 5.44 -7.10
N VAL A 156 -20.57 5.62 -7.35
CA VAL A 156 -19.65 6.32 -6.44
C VAL A 156 -18.97 7.41 -7.24
N ARG A 157 -19.00 8.63 -6.72
CA ARG A 157 -18.18 9.71 -7.23
C ARG A 157 -16.83 9.67 -6.55
N ILE A 158 -15.75 9.66 -7.34
CA ILE A 158 -14.39 9.77 -6.85
C ILE A 158 -13.70 10.96 -7.49
N GLU A 159 -13.09 11.76 -6.64
CA GLU A 159 -12.23 12.86 -7.04
C GLU A 159 -10.83 12.56 -6.55
N ILE A 160 -9.84 12.57 -7.45
CA ILE A 160 -8.45 12.35 -7.09
C ILE A 160 -7.58 13.53 -7.51
N GLN A 161 -6.68 13.91 -6.62
CA GLN A 161 -5.63 14.88 -6.87
C GLN A 161 -4.29 14.18 -6.60
N GLN A 162 -3.48 14.06 -7.62
CA GLN A 162 -2.16 13.46 -7.54
C GLN A 162 -1.13 14.40 -8.11
N ALA A 163 -0.18 14.80 -7.29
CA ALA A 163 1.00 15.51 -7.77
C ALA A 163 1.89 14.58 -8.60
N ILE A 164 2.48 15.10 -9.67
CA ILE A 164 3.21 14.30 -10.66
C ILE A 164 4.48 13.68 -10.03
N ASP A 165 5.09 14.38 -9.08
CA ASP A 165 6.41 14.07 -8.54
C ASP A 165 6.40 13.40 -7.18
N THR A 166 5.23 13.10 -6.62
CA THR A 166 5.10 12.47 -5.31
C THR A 166 4.19 11.24 -5.37
N PRO A 167 4.45 10.22 -4.54
CA PRO A 167 3.54 9.08 -4.42
C PRO A 167 2.24 9.45 -3.67
N GLN A 168 2.15 10.66 -3.13
CA GLN A 168 0.98 11.11 -2.38
C GLN A 168 -0.21 11.34 -3.29
N ILE A 169 -1.36 10.81 -2.91
CA ILE A 169 -2.63 10.98 -3.57
C ILE A 169 -3.68 11.41 -2.55
N ALA A 170 -4.37 12.51 -2.83
CA ALA A 170 -5.55 12.91 -2.10
C ALA A 170 -6.78 12.43 -2.89
N ALA A 171 -7.70 11.75 -2.21
CA ALA A 171 -8.91 11.24 -2.81
C ALA A 171 -10.13 11.61 -1.97
N SER A 172 -11.24 11.89 -2.63
CA SER A 172 -12.55 12.09 -2.02
C SER A 172 -13.53 11.12 -2.67
N ILE A 173 -14.18 10.30 -1.87
CA ILE A 173 -15.15 9.28 -2.29
C ILE A 173 -16.51 9.64 -1.74
N THR A 174 -17.49 9.83 -2.60
CA THR A 174 -18.88 10.10 -2.24
C THR A 174 -19.77 8.98 -2.78
N TYR A 175 -20.42 8.27 -1.90
CA TYR A 175 -21.43 7.26 -2.25
C TYR A 175 -22.78 7.94 -2.44
N HIS A 176 -23.47 7.66 -3.53
CA HIS A 176 -24.79 8.26 -3.81
C HIS A 176 -25.84 8.02 -2.71
N LYS A 177 -25.63 7.02 -1.87
CA LYS A 177 -26.53 6.72 -0.74
C LYS A 177 -26.29 7.59 0.49
N ASP A 178 -25.08 8.11 0.69
CA ASP A 178 -24.67 8.69 1.98
C ASP A 178 -24.46 10.18 1.95
N ASP A 179 -24.39 10.79 0.80
CA ASP A 179 -24.14 12.24 0.57
C ASP A 179 -22.95 12.81 1.39
N LYS A 180 -22.18 11.91 2.04
CA LYS A 180 -20.99 12.23 2.83
C LYS A 180 -19.75 11.84 2.09
N ALA A 181 -18.92 12.83 1.77
CA ALA A 181 -17.60 12.59 1.22
C ALA A 181 -16.66 12.00 2.27
N ARG A 182 -15.93 10.94 1.90
CA ARG A 182 -14.82 10.36 2.67
C ARG A 182 -13.52 10.82 2.06
N HIS A 183 -12.67 11.41 2.87
CA HIS A 183 -11.39 11.94 2.41
C HIS A 183 -10.25 11.01 2.80
N TYR A 184 -9.36 10.77 1.85
CA TYR A 184 -8.18 9.93 1.98
C TYR A 184 -6.94 10.70 1.55
N ILE A 185 -5.90 10.63 2.36
CA ILE A 185 -4.53 11.01 1.98
C ILE A 185 -3.73 9.73 2.05
N CYS A 186 -3.30 9.23 0.90
CA CYS A 186 -2.66 7.94 0.76
C CYS A 186 -1.33 8.08 0.03
N GLN A 187 -0.50 7.06 0.14
CA GLN A 187 0.70 6.93 -0.68
C GLN A 187 0.48 5.79 -1.67
N LEU A 188 0.69 6.07 -2.95
CA LEU A 188 0.46 5.14 -4.04
C LEU A 188 1.76 4.90 -4.81
N TYR A 189 2.15 3.64 -4.90
CA TYR A 189 3.34 3.19 -5.60
C TYR A 189 2.97 2.20 -6.70
N ILE A 190 3.72 2.26 -7.80
CA ILE A 190 3.57 1.36 -8.93
C ILE A 190 4.83 0.51 -9.01
N ASP A 191 4.67 -0.81 -8.95
CA ASP A 191 5.74 -1.77 -9.20
C ASP A 191 5.32 -2.68 -10.36
N LYS A 192 5.84 -2.38 -11.54
CA LYS A 192 5.45 -2.99 -12.81
C LYS A 192 3.95 -2.75 -13.11
N ASP A 193 3.09 -3.73 -12.89
CA ASP A 193 1.64 -3.67 -13.08
C ASP A 193 0.85 -3.81 -11.77
N CYS A 194 1.57 -3.86 -10.65
CA CYS A 194 0.99 -3.94 -9.31
C CYS A 194 0.99 -2.56 -8.66
N TRP A 195 -0.17 -2.12 -8.26
CA TRP A 195 -0.39 -0.87 -7.55
C TRP A 195 -0.43 -1.16 -6.05
N ARG A 196 0.36 -0.42 -5.27
CA ARG A 196 0.38 -0.52 -3.80
C ARG A 196 -0.04 0.78 -3.20
N ILE A 197 -1.08 0.75 -2.38
CA ILE A 197 -1.57 1.90 -1.65
C ILE A 197 -1.37 1.70 -0.15
N TYR A 198 -0.84 2.72 0.51
CA TYR A 198 -0.61 2.75 1.95
C TYR A 198 -1.51 3.80 2.56
N TYR A 199 -2.22 3.40 3.61
CA TYR A 199 -3.14 4.26 4.34
C TYR A 199 -3.27 3.81 5.79
N ARG A 200 -2.90 4.68 6.74
CA ARG A 200 -3.07 4.48 8.19
C ARG A 200 -2.64 3.11 8.70
N GLY A 201 -1.41 2.73 8.38
CA GLY A 201 -0.82 1.46 8.83
C GLY A 201 -1.27 0.22 8.05
N SER A 202 -2.29 0.34 7.18
CA SER A 202 -2.66 -0.71 6.24
C SER A 202 -1.99 -0.50 4.88
N HIS A 203 -1.75 -1.60 4.17
CA HIS A 203 -1.35 -1.56 2.77
C HIS A 203 -2.22 -2.51 1.96
N VAL A 204 -2.52 -2.11 0.75
CA VAL A 204 -3.28 -2.89 -0.21
C VAL A 204 -2.51 -2.93 -1.51
N ALA A 205 -2.34 -4.12 -2.06
CA ALA A 205 -1.76 -4.32 -3.36
C ALA A 205 -2.84 -4.84 -4.34
N ALA A 206 -2.87 -4.30 -5.54
CA ALA A 206 -3.84 -4.72 -6.55
C ALA A 206 -3.30 -4.55 -7.97
N HIS A 207 -3.72 -5.44 -8.85
CA HIS A 207 -3.61 -5.23 -10.28
C HIS A 207 -4.84 -4.48 -10.78
N ALA A 208 -4.65 -3.31 -11.35
CA ALA A 208 -5.70 -2.52 -12.00
C ALA A 208 -5.49 -2.56 -13.51
N ARG A 209 -6.41 -3.19 -14.24
CA ARG A 209 -6.28 -3.45 -15.67
C ARG A 209 -7.61 -3.21 -16.39
N PRO A 210 -7.59 -2.79 -17.68
CA PRO A 210 -8.76 -2.88 -18.51
C PRO A 210 -9.37 -4.30 -18.47
N SER A 211 -10.70 -4.41 -18.42
CA SER A 211 -11.39 -5.70 -18.18
C SER A 211 -11.03 -6.79 -19.20
N HIS A 212 -10.80 -6.40 -20.47
CA HIS A 212 -10.38 -7.34 -21.51
C HIS A 212 -8.95 -7.87 -21.28
N ILE A 213 -8.04 -7.06 -20.72
CA ILE A 213 -6.68 -7.49 -20.34
C ILE A 213 -6.74 -8.35 -19.08
N ALA A 214 -7.57 -7.97 -18.11
CA ALA A 214 -7.74 -8.75 -16.88
C ALA A 214 -8.27 -10.18 -17.19
N ALA A 215 -9.15 -10.31 -18.16
CA ALA A 215 -9.63 -11.62 -18.61
C ALA A 215 -8.54 -12.54 -19.19
N LEU A 216 -7.43 -11.97 -19.67
CA LEU A 216 -6.29 -12.71 -20.21
C LEU A 216 -5.18 -12.96 -19.17
N ALA A 217 -5.27 -12.34 -18.00
CA ALA A 217 -4.21 -12.40 -16.99
C ALA A 217 -3.92 -13.83 -16.49
N HIS A 218 -4.91 -14.71 -16.50
CA HIS A 218 -4.74 -16.12 -16.10
C HIS A 218 -3.85 -16.94 -17.05
N TYR A 219 -3.61 -16.46 -18.27
CA TYR A 219 -2.67 -17.10 -19.21
C TYR A 219 -1.21 -16.64 -18.96
N MET A 220 -0.99 -15.62 -18.16
CA MET A 220 0.35 -15.15 -17.86
C MET A 220 1.07 -16.13 -16.94
N LYS A 221 2.29 -16.49 -17.31
CA LYS A 221 3.14 -17.34 -16.46
C LYS A 221 3.54 -16.58 -15.21
N PRO A 222 3.49 -17.20 -14.01
CA PRO A 222 3.98 -16.57 -12.79
C PRO A 222 5.49 -16.25 -12.94
N VAL A 223 5.87 -15.06 -12.48
CA VAL A 223 7.28 -14.68 -12.40
C VAL A 223 7.88 -15.40 -11.20
N ILE A 224 8.68 -16.42 -11.46
CA ILE A 224 9.41 -17.16 -10.42
C ILE A 224 10.65 -16.35 -10.07
N ALA A 225 10.78 -15.95 -8.80
CA ALA A 225 11.99 -15.30 -8.32
C ALA A 225 13.21 -16.25 -8.49
N PRO A 226 14.37 -15.74 -8.92
CA PRO A 226 15.54 -16.59 -9.04
C PRO A 226 15.91 -17.18 -7.68
N ASP A 227 16.15 -18.49 -7.67
CA ASP A 227 16.65 -19.18 -6.48
C ASP A 227 18.06 -18.66 -6.14
N ARG A 228 18.21 -18.11 -4.96
CA ARG A 228 19.47 -17.57 -4.41
C ARG A 228 19.96 -18.37 -3.21
N SER A 229 19.40 -19.55 -2.96
CA SER A 229 19.77 -20.41 -1.80
C SER A 229 21.24 -20.83 -1.81
N ASN A 230 21.85 -20.86 -2.99
CA ASN A 230 23.26 -21.18 -3.21
C ASN A 230 24.18 -19.94 -3.28
N MET A 231 23.68 -18.77 -2.92
CA MET A 231 24.46 -17.50 -2.96
C MET A 231 24.64 -16.94 -1.56
N LEU A 232 25.87 -16.61 -1.22
CA LEU A 232 26.17 -15.79 -0.04
C LEU A 232 26.04 -14.32 -0.44
N LEU A 233 24.98 -13.65 0.02
CA LEU A 233 24.75 -12.24 -0.25
C LEU A 233 25.33 -11.37 0.87
N CYS A 234 26.04 -10.32 0.48
CA CYS A 234 26.54 -9.34 1.45
C CYS A 234 25.37 -8.60 2.11
N PRO A 235 25.30 -8.56 3.45
CA PRO A 235 24.19 -7.91 4.19
C PRO A 235 24.22 -6.39 4.12
N MET A 236 25.34 -5.79 3.72
CA MET A 236 25.53 -4.34 3.66
C MET A 236 26.51 -3.96 2.52
N PRO A 237 26.42 -2.73 1.99
CA PRO A 237 27.42 -2.21 1.05
C PRO A 237 28.81 -2.18 1.70
N GLY A 238 29.80 -2.72 1.02
CA GLY A 238 31.20 -2.76 1.50
C GLY A 238 32.14 -3.29 0.44
N ASN A 239 33.43 -3.18 0.72
CA ASN A 239 34.46 -3.78 -0.13
C ASN A 239 34.85 -5.15 0.45
N LEU A 240 34.91 -6.15 -0.42
CA LEU A 240 35.40 -7.46 -0.03
C LEU A 240 36.91 -7.37 0.23
N VAL A 241 37.30 -7.51 1.51
CA VAL A 241 38.69 -7.38 1.95
C VAL A 241 39.43 -8.70 1.77
N THR A 242 38.84 -9.81 2.18
CA THR A 242 39.48 -11.12 2.14
C THR A 242 38.45 -12.22 1.96
N ILE A 243 38.79 -13.23 1.15
CA ILE A 243 38.07 -14.50 1.04
C ILE A 243 38.94 -15.53 1.75
N MET A 244 38.35 -16.28 2.69
CA MET A 244 39.07 -17.25 3.55
C MET A 244 38.88 -18.71 3.14
N VAL A 245 38.15 -18.94 2.04
CA VAL A 245 37.82 -20.26 1.53
C VAL A 245 38.11 -20.33 0.03
N ALA A 246 38.40 -21.51 -0.47
CA ALA A 246 38.62 -21.80 -1.89
C ALA A 246 37.52 -22.69 -2.45
N ASP A 247 37.42 -22.76 -3.76
CA ASP A 247 36.47 -23.65 -4.44
C ASP A 247 36.73 -25.11 -4.10
N GLY A 248 35.68 -25.80 -3.60
CA GLY A 248 35.74 -27.18 -3.18
C GLY A 248 36.01 -27.38 -1.69
N ASP A 249 36.24 -26.31 -0.93
CA ASP A 249 36.39 -26.43 0.53
C ASP A 249 35.09 -26.85 1.21
N VAL A 250 35.19 -27.72 2.18
CA VAL A 250 34.08 -28.09 3.07
C VAL A 250 34.01 -27.06 4.17
N VAL A 251 32.83 -26.41 4.30
CA VAL A 251 32.59 -25.37 5.30
C VAL A 251 31.60 -25.80 6.35
N GLU A 252 31.75 -25.30 7.58
CA GLU A 252 30.86 -25.60 8.71
C GLU A 252 29.94 -24.38 9.00
N ALA A 253 28.81 -24.66 9.65
CA ALA A 253 27.91 -23.61 10.09
C ALA A 253 28.60 -22.66 11.08
N GLY A 254 28.59 -21.34 10.81
CA GLY A 254 29.27 -20.34 11.64
C GLY A 254 30.72 -20.08 11.26
N GLN A 255 31.29 -20.79 10.29
CA GLN A 255 32.64 -20.53 9.76
C GLN A 255 32.70 -19.21 9.05
N LYS A 256 33.80 -18.47 9.27
CA LYS A 256 34.04 -17.18 8.53
C LYS A 256 34.46 -17.52 7.10
N LEU A 257 33.69 -17.04 6.12
CA LEU A 257 33.95 -17.26 4.70
C LEU A 257 34.63 -16.09 4.02
N CYS A 258 34.27 -14.87 4.41
CA CYS A 258 34.86 -13.64 3.89
C CYS A 258 34.74 -12.49 4.88
N ILE A 259 35.49 -11.44 4.64
CA ILE A 259 35.44 -10.17 5.38
C ILE A 259 35.08 -9.06 4.40
N VAL A 260 34.05 -8.27 4.74
CA VAL A 260 33.57 -7.11 4.01
C VAL A 260 33.78 -5.86 4.85
#